data_dbd1a2e4fdeb83fe35c1239293c6bdfe
#
_entry.id   dbd1a2e4fdeb83fe35c1239293c6bdfe
#
_cell.length_a   1.000
_cell.length_b   1.000
_cell.length_c   1.000
_cell.angle_alpha   90.00
_cell.angle_beta   90.00
_cell.angle_gamma   90.00
#
_symmetry.space_group_name_H-M   'P 1'
#
loop_
_entity.id
_entity.type
_entity.pdbx_description
1 polymer ?
#
loop_
_entity_poly.entity_id
_entity_poly.type
_entity_poly.pdbx_seq_one_letter_code
_entity_poly.pdbx_strand_id
1 'polypeptide(L)'
;PITNTLMGLGAFPSSDNQFLGMLGMHGTYEANMAMHDCDVLLAIGARFDDRVTGDTKQFCPKAKIIHIDIDPSSISKIIEVDHSLIGDTKKILKELIIHIMKYKKNIDKVAIDKWWKKIKSWQKKNCLSYKKSKKVIKPQSVIETLHTISKGKSFVTSDVGQHQMWVAQYYKFDKPNRWINSGGLGTMGFGLPAAIGAQLAFPKEQVICVTGEASILMCIQELSTCLQYGLPIK
;
A
#
# COMPACT_ATOMS: atom_id res chain seq x y z
N PRO A 1 5.69 2.77 -14.10
CA PRO A 1 5.40 3.12 -12.71
C PRO A 1 4.50 2.09 -12.05
N ILE A 2 4.61 1.97 -10.73
CA ILE A 2 3.81 1.06 -9.91
C ILE A 2 3.29 1.82 -8.70
N THR A 3 2.05 1.51 -8.32
CA THR A 3 1.41 2.00 -7.10
C THR A 3 0.74 0.83 -6.37
N ASN A 4 0.63 0.91 -5.06
CA ASN A 4 0.00 -0.13 -4.25
C ASN A 4 -1.26 0.42 -3.58
N THR A 5 -2.25 -0.46 -3.42
CA THR A 5 -3.38 -0.19 -2.51
C THR A 5 -2.91 -0.20 -1.07
N LEU A 6 -3.73 0.28 -0.13
CA LEU A 6 -3.43 0.23 1.30
C LEU A 6 -3.03 -1.18 1.74
N MET A 7 -3.80 -2.21 1.34
CA MET A 7 -3.51 -3.60 1.68
C MET A 7 -2.35 -4.20 0.89
N GLY A 8 -2.00 -3.59 -0.25
CA GLY A 8 -0.92 -4.05 -1.11
C GLY A 8 0.46 -3.47 -0.78
N LEU A 9 0.58 -2.59 0.21
CA LEU A 9 1.87 -2.00 0.58
C LEU A 9 2.89 -3.08 0.94
N GLY A 10 4.06 -2.99 0.31
CA GLY A 10 5.13 -4.00 0.41
C GLY A 10 5.06 -5.12 -0.62
N ALA A 11 3.98 -5.26 -1.40
CA ALA A 11 3.93 -6.19 -2.53
C ALA A 11 4.94 -5.78 -3.63
N PHE A 12 5.17 -4.48 -3.78
CA PHE A 12 6.27 -3.93 -4.54
C PHE A 12 7.13 -3.05 -3.60
N PRO A 13 8.47 -3.13 -3.66
CA PRO A 13 9.34 -2.40 -2.74
C PRO A 13 9.14 -0.88 -2.82
N SER A 14 8.91 -0.25 -1.68
CA SER A 14 8.77 1.22 -1.61
C SER A 14 10.06 1.97 -1.89
N SER A 15 11.22 1.30 -1.79
CA SER A 15 12.54 1.86 -2.12
C SER A 15 12.86 1.86 -3.61
N ASP A 16 12.06 1.17 -4.44
CA ASP A 16 12.27 1.13 -5.89
C ASP A 16 11.83 2.45 -6.55
N ASN A 17 12.61 2.91 -7.52
CA ASN A 17 12.35 4.17 -8.25
C ASN A 17 11.06 4.14 -9.11
N GLN A 18 10.50 2.97 -9.38
CA GLN A 18 9.24 2.82 -10.11
C GLN A 18 8.02 2.97 -9.20
N PHE A 19 8.21 2.92 -7.88
CA PHE A 19 7.14 3.05 -6.91
C PHE A 19 6.72 4.51 -6.74
N LEU A 20 5.43 4.78 -6.94
CA LEU A 20 4.86 6.13 -6.82
C LEU A 20 4.16 6.38 -5.49
N GLY A 21 4.15 5.41 -4.59
CA GLY A 21 3.41 5.49 -3.33
C GLY A 21 2.06 4.77 -3.41
N MET A 22 1.26 4.98 -2.36
CA MET A 22 -0.12 4.49 -2.31
C MET A 22 -1.00 5.36 -3.22
N LEU A 23 -2.05 4.76 -3.79
CA LEU A 23 -3.07 5.45 -4.58
C LEU A 23 -4.33 5.72 -3.75
N GLY A 24 -5.23 6.52 -4.30
CA GLY A 24 -6.56 6.80 -3.74
C GLY A 24 -6.59 8.05 -2.85
N MET A 25 -7.63 8.15 -2.02
CA MET A 25 -7.94 9.33 -1.19
C MET A 25 -6.76 9.78 -0.32
N HIS A 26 -5.99 8.84 0.22
CA HIS A 26 -4.84 9.10 1.09
C HIS A 26 -3.50 8.82 0.36
N GLY A 27 -3.55 8.64 -0.95
CA GLY A 27 -2.39 8.36 -1.78
C GLY A 27 -1.55 9.59 -2.10
N THR A 28 -0.45 9.35 -2.80
CA THR A 28 0.40 10.43 -3.29
C THR A 28 -0.22 11.12 -4.51
N TYR A 29 0.12 12.38 -4.70
CA TYR A 29 -0.36 13.14 -5.86
C TYR A 29 0.08 12.49 -7.18
N GLU A 30 1.34 12.12 -7.28
CA GLU A 30 1.90 11.46 -8.46
C GLU A 30 1.28 10.10 -8.77
N ALA A 31 0.93 9.30 -7.75
CA ALA A 31 0.23 8.03 -7.95
C ALA A 31 -1.17 8.25 -8.54
N ASN A 32 -1.94 9.19 -7.97
CA ASN A 32 -3.27 9.51 -8.45
C ASN A 32 -3.26 10.12 -9.85
N MET A 33 -2.31 11.01 -10.15
CA MET A 33 -2.18 11.59 -11.49
C MET A 33 -1.73 10.56 -12.53
N ALA A 34 -0.85 9.63 -12.15
CA ALA A 34 -0.44 8.55 -13.04
C ALA A 34 -1.61 7.61 -13.35
N MET A 35 -2.46 7.32 -12.37
CA MET A 35 -3.69 6.55 -12.58
C MET A 35 -4.65 7.26 -13.53
N HIS A 36 -4.90 8.57 -13.30
CA HIS A 36 -5.84 9.36 -14.12
C HIS A 36 -5.41 9.48 -15.57
N ASP A 37 -4.11 9.60 -15.83
CA ASP A 37 -3.57 9.93 -17.15
C ASP A 37 -2.97 8.73 -17.91
N CYS A 38 -2.96 7.52 -17.34
CA CYS A 38 -2.43 6.34 -18.01
C CYS A 38 -3.30 5.94 -19.21
N ASP A 39 -2.68 5.29 -20.18
CA ASP A 39 -3.32 4.69 -21.35
C ASP A 39 -3.64 3.21 -21.16
N VAL A 40 -2.90 2.54 -20.25
CA VAL A 40 -3.14 1.16 -19.82
C VAL A 40 -3.00 1.06 -18.31
N LEU A 41 -4.00 0.45 -17.68
CA LEU A 41 -3.99 0.09 -16.26
C LEU A 41 -3.96 -1.43 -16.12
N LEU A 42 -2.91 -1.98 -15.52
CA LEU A 42 -2.88 -3.36 -15.09
C LEU A 42 -3.19 -3.43 -13.59
N ALA A 43 -4.42 -3.82 -13.26
CA ALA A 43 -4.87 -4.02 -11.88
C ALA A 43 -4.67 -5.48 -11.46
N ILE A 44 -3.95 -5.71 -10.37
CA ILE A 44 -3.57 -7.05 -9.90
C ILE A 44 -4.12 -7.26 -8.49
N GLY A 45 -5.14 -8.11 -8.35
CA GLY A 45 -5.79 -8.42 -7.08
C GLY A 45 -6.40 -7.20 -6.38
N ALA A 46 -6.80 -6.18 -7.16
CA ALA A 46 -7.38 -4.94 -6.64
C ALA A 46 -8.89 -4.93 -6.85
N ARG A 47 -9.66 -4.69 -5.79
CA ARG A 47 -11.11 -4.71 -5.83
C ARG A 47 -11.78 -3.40 -6.28
N PHE A 48 -11.00 -2.40 -6.67
CA PHE A 48 -11.49 -1.07 -7.06
C PHE A 48 -12.36 -0.42 -5.99
N ASP A 49 -11.83 -0.36 -4.78
CA ASP A 49 -12.47 0.24 -3.61
C ASP A 49 -12.84 1.73 -3.83
N ASP A 50 -13.93 2.18 -3.25
CA ASP A 50 -14.41 3.58 -3.36
C ASP A 50 -13.37 4.60 -2.85
N ARG A 51 -12.53 4.21 -1.87
CA ARG A 51 -11.41 5.03 -1.37
C ARG A 51 -10.29 5.20 -2.40
N VAL A 52 -10.30 4.39 -3.45
CA VAL A 52 -9.34 4.44 -4.56
C VAL A 52 -9.97 5.08 -5.78
N THR A 53 -11.16 4.65 -6.17
CA THR A 53 -11.79 5.07 -7.43
C THR A 53 -12.44 6.45 -7.35
N GLY A 54 -13.04 6.81 -6.20
CA GLY A 54 -13.89 7.96 -6.11
C GLY A 54 -15.07 7.85 -7.11
N ASP A 55 -15.25 8.85 -7.96
CA ASP A 55 -16.21 8.78 -9.06
C ASP A 55 -15.76 7.78 -10.12
N THR A 56 -16.47 6.65 -10.20
CA THR A 56 -16.15 5.55 -11.10
C THR A 56 -16.14 5.95 -12.58
N LYS A 57 -16.94 6.94 -12.97
CA LYS A 57 -17.00 7.45 -14.35
C LYS A 57 -15.76 8.27 -14.73
N GLN A 58 -15.05 8.80 -13.73
CA GLN A 58 -13.84 9.60 -13.91
C GLN A 58 -12.56 8.81 -13.59
N PHE A 59 -12.70 7.55 -13.15
CA PHE A 59 -11.55 6.72 -12.83
C PHE A 59 -10.85 6.24 -14.10
N CYS A 60 -9.59 6.62 -14.28
CA CYS A 60 -8.75 6.24 -15.43
C CYS A 60 -9.45 6.39 -16.79
N PRO A 61 -10.03 7.56 -17.12
CA PRO A 61 -11.02 7.71 -18.20
C PRO A 61 -10.48 7.40 -19.60
N LYS A 62 -9.16 7.30 -19.75
CA LYS A 62 -8.48 7.04 -21.02
C LYS A 62 -7.83 5.67 -21.11
N ALA A 63 -7.79 4.96 -19.98
CA ALA A 63 -7.04 3.72 -19.88
C ALA A 63 -7.82 2.52 -20.42
N LYS A 64 -7.13 1.62 -21.08
CA LYS A 64 -7.56 0.23 -21.20
C LYS A 64 -7.22 -0.49 -19.90
N ILE A 65 -8.23 -1.10 -19.30
CA ILE A 65 -8.11 -1.73 -17.98
C ILE A 65 -8.00 -3.24 -18.13
N ILE A 66 -6.87 -3.77 -17.64
CA ILE A 66 -6.63 -5.22 -17.56
C ILE A 66 -6.71 -5.60 -16.09
N HIS A 67 -7.60 -6.52 -15.73
CA HIS A 67 -7.78 -6.95 -14.35
C HIS A 67 -7.38 -8.41 -14.17
N ILE A 68 -6.47 -8.65 -13.23
CA ILE A 68 -6.06 -9.99 -12.78
C ILE A 68 -6.63 -10.20 -11.39
N ASP A 69 -7.50 -11.18 -11.24
CA ASP A 69 -8.06 -11.56 -9.93
C ASP A 69 -8.30 -13.07 -9.87
N ILE A 70 -8.26 -13.62 -8.67
CA ILE A 70 -8.58 -15.04 -8.45
C ILE A 70 -10.10 -15.26 -8.36
N ASP A 71 -10.85 -14.24 -7.96
CA ASP A 71 -12.29 -14.28 -7.81
C ASP A 71 -12.98 -13.71 -9.04
N PRO A 72 -13.69 -14.57 -9.83
CA PRO A 72 -14.42 -14.11 -11.01
C PRO A 72 -15.51 -13.09 -10.68
N SER A 73 -16.06 -13.10 -9.46
CA SER A 73 -17.11 -12.16 -9.03
C SER A 73 -16.60 -10.74 -8.82
N SER A 74 -15.28 -10.54 -8.72
CA SER A 74 -14.62 -9.23 -8.62
C SER A 74 -14.47 -8.54 -9.97
N ILE A 75 -14.54 -9.29 -11.07
CA ILE A 75 -14.34 -8.75 -12.42
C ILE A 75 -15.53 -7.89 -12.82
N SER A 76 -15.25 -6.69 -13.30
CA SER A 76 -16.24 -5.67 -13.73
C SER A 76 -17.32 -5.33 -12.68
N LYS A 77 -17.06 -5.63 -11.40
CA LYS A 77 -18.01 -5.38 -10.32
C LYS A 77 -18.20 -3.88 -10.02
N ILE A 78 -17.13 -3.12 -10.02
CA ILE A 78 -17.12 -1.68 -9.70
C ILE A 78 -16.70 -0.85 -10.92
N ILE A 79 -15.63 -1.25 -11.58
CA ILE A 79 -15.11 -0.63 -12.79
C ILE A 79 -15.21 -1.68 -13.92
N GLU A 80 -15.82 -1.29 -15.01
CA GLU A 80 -15.83 -2.13 -16.22
C GLU A 80 -14.40 -2.26 -16.77
N VAL A 81 -13.99 -3.49 -17.11
CA VAL A 81 -12.63 -3.77 -17.57
C VAL A 81 -12.63 -4.26 -19.02
N ASP A 82 -11.61 -3.84 -19.79
CA ASP A 82 -11.46 -4.27 -21.18
C ASP A 82 -11.04 -5.74 -21.29
N HIS A 83 -10.16 -6.19 -20.38
CA HIS A 83 -9.64 -7.54 -20.37
C HIS A 83 -9.54 -8.07 -18.93
N SER A 84 -9.85 -9.35 -18.76
CA SER A 84 -9.71 -10.03 -17.47
C SER A 84 -8.90 -11.30 -17.59
N LEU A 85 -8.11 -11.60 -16.56
CA LEU A 85 -7.39 -12.86 -16.38
C LEU A 85 -7.74 -13.42 -15.00
N ILE A 86 -8.53 -14.50 -14.99
CA ILE A 86 -9.02 -15.10 -13.75
C ILE A 86 -8.10 -16.24 -13.34
N GLY A 87 -7.55 -16.18 -12.13
CA GLY A 87 -6.69 -17.21 -11.57
C GLY A 87 -5.64 -16.70 -10.60
N ASP A 88 -4.78 -17.63 -10.18
CA ASP A 88 -3.66 -17.32 -9.28
C ASP A 88 -2.68 -16.32 -9.92
N THR A 89 -2.52 -15.17 -9.28
CA THR A 89 -1.69 -14.06 -9.77
C THR A 89 -0.26 -14.49 -10.08
N LYS A 90 0.33 -15.36 -9.26
CA LYS A 90 1.72 -15.82 -9.47
C LYS A 90 1.85 -16.64 -10.75
N LYS A 91 0.86 -17.47 -11.06
CA LYS A 91 0.83 -18.28 -12.29
C LYS A 91 0.64 -17.37 -13.51
N ILE A 92 -0.37 -16.50 -13.45
CA ILE A 92 -0.68 -15.56 -14.54
C ILE A 92 0.50 -14.65 -14.85
N LEU A 93 1.14 -14.07 -13.83
CA LEU A 93 2.29 -13.18 -14.04
C LEU A 93 3.49 -13.91 -14.65
N LYS A 94 3.73 -15.17 -14.29
CA LYS A 94 4.80 -15.97 -14.92
C LYS A 94 4.57 -16.14 -16.42
N GLU A 95 3.35 -16.50 -16.81
CA GLU A 95 2.99 -16.66 -18.21
C GLU A 95 3.03 -15.32 -18.96
N LEU A 96 2.47 -14.27 -18.35
CA LEU A 96 2.46 -12.93 -18.92
C LEU A 96 3.89 -12.43 -19.20
N ILE A 97 4.83 -12.64 -18.28
CA ILE A 97 6.25 -12.27 -18.47
C ILE A 97 6.82 -12.98 -19.69
N ILE A 98 6.57 -14.30 -19.85
CA ILE A 98 7.06 -15.07 -20.99
C ILE A 98 6.52 -14.48 -22.31
N HIS A 99 5.25 -14.11 -22.35
CA HIS A 99 4.63 -13.49 -23.53
C HIS A 99 5.18 -12.10 -23.81
N ILE A 100 5.27 -11.23 -22.81
CA ILE A 100 5.79 -9.87 -22.97
C ILE A 100 7.24 -9.88 -23.46
N MET A 101 8.07 -10.80 -22.98
CA MET A 101 9.45 -10.90 -23.42
C MET A 101 9.61 -11.18 -24.92
N LYS A 102 8.65 -11.84 -25.56
CA LYS A 102 8.63 -12.06 -27.01
C LYS A 102 8.49 -10.73 -27.79
N TYR A 103 7.80 -9.75 -27.19
CA TYR A 103 7.52 -8.44 -27.81
C TYR A 103 8.42 -7.31 -27.32
N LYS A 104 9.45 -7.62 -26.53
CA LYS A 104 10.35 -6.62 -25.93
C LYS A 104 10.97 -5.64 -26.94
N LYS A 105 11.18 -6.08 -28.18
CA LYS A 105 11.73 -5.22 -29.26
C LYS A 105 10.76 -4.14 -29.73
N ASN A 106 9.46 -4.28 -29.44
CA ASN A 106 8.41 -3.36 -29.90
C ASN A 106 8.09 -2.27 -28.85
N ILE A 107 8.86 -2.20 -27.77
CA ILE A 107 8.64 -1.21 -26.71
C ILE A 107 9.10 0.16 -27.18
N ASP A 108 8.18 1.12 -27.21
CA ASP A 108 8.47 2.52 -27.49
C ASP A 108 9.15 3.20 -26.29
N LYS A 109 10.48 3.19 -26.31
CA LYS A 109 11.28 3.82 -25.25
C LYS A 109 11.06 5.33 -25.17
N VAL A 110 10.80 5.99 -26.28
CA VAL A 110 10.58 7.44 -26.32
C VAL A 110 9.28 7.81 -25.61
N ALA A 111 8.21 7.05 -25.83
CA ALA A 111 6.95 7.22 -25.12
C ALA A 111 7.10 6.98 -23.60
N ILE A 112 7.82 5.92 -23.22
CA ILE A 112 8.10 5.62 -21.81
C ILE A 112 8.91 6.75 -21.15
N ASP A 113 9.93 7.28 -21.83
CA ASP A 113 10.73 8.38 -21.28
C ASP A 113 9.91 9.66 -21.12
N LYS A 114 9.02 9.98 -22.07
CA LYS A 114 8.07 11.09 -21.96
C LYS A 114 7.13 10.90 -20.78
N TRP A 115 6.62 9.68 -20.57
CA TRP A 115 5.76 9.34 -19.46
C TRP A 115 6.48 9.54 -18.12
N TRP A 116 7.71 9.05 -17.97
CA TRP A 116 8.51 9.27 -16.77
C TRP A 116 8.85 10.74 -16.53
N LYS A 117 9.11 11.53 -17.58
CA LYS A 117 9.29 12.99 -17.43
C LYS A 117 8.05 13.65 -16.86
N LYS A 118 6.86 13.24 -17.29
CA LYS A 118 5.58 13.75 -16.77
C LYS A 118 5.39 13.36 -15.29
N ILE A 119 5.61 12.10 -14.94
CA ILE A 119 5.54 11.62 -13.54
C ILE A 119 6.52 12.40 -12.65
N LYS A 120 7.76 12.56 -13.08
CA LYS A 120 8.77 13.35 -12.33
C LYS A 120 8.34 14.80 -12.10
N SER A 121 7.58 15.38 -13.03
CA SER A 121 7.02 16.73 -12.83
C SER A 121 5.97 16.77 -11.70
N TRP A 122 5.19 15.73 -11.55
CA TRP A 122 4.22 15.61 -10.45
C TRP A 122 4.91 15.35 -9.11
N GLN A 123 5.92 14.51 -9.08
CA GLN A 123 6.72 14.24 -7.88
C GLN A 123 7.38 15.49 -7.30
N LYS A 124 7.66 16.52 -8.12
CA LYS A 124 8.19 17.80 -7.65
C LYS A 124 7.26 18.53 -6.68
N LYS A 125 5.95 18.21 -6.66
CA LYS A 125 5.03 18.77 -5.66
C LYS A 125 5.35 18.34 -4.25
N ASN A 126 6.06 17.20 -4.08
CA ASN A 126 6.43 16.66 -2.78
C ASN A 126 5.24 16.67 -1.79
N CYS A 127 4.14 16.05 -2.23
CA CYS A 127 2.83 16.17 -1.59
C CYS A 127 2.78 15.70 -0.13
N LEU A 128 3.71 14.84 0.28
CA LEU A 128 3.86 14.36 1.66
C LEU A 128 4.83 15.21 2.49
N SER A 129 5.31 16.34 1.96
CA SER A 129 6.21 17.22 2.73
C SER A 129 5.50 17.86 3.92
N TYR A 130 6.19 18.01 5.03
CA TYR A 130 5.68 18.66 6.22
C TYR A 130 6.78 19.50 6.90
N LYS A 131 6.38 20.55 7.64
CA LYS A 131 7.33 21.36 8.42
C LYS A 131 7.75 20.59 9.68
N LYS A 132 9.03 20.23 9.76
CA LYS A 132 9.62 19.72 11.00
C LYS A 132 9.57 20.80 12.08
N SER A 133 9.34 20.40 13.33
CA SER A 133 9.29 21.31 14.48
C SER A 133 10.20 20.81 15.58
N LYS A 134 10.89 21.74 16.24
CA LYS A 134 11.67 21.43 17.47
C LYS A 134 10.81 21.50 18.74
N LYS A 135 9.60 22.11 18.65
CA LYS A 135 8.71 22.31 19.79
C LYS A 135 7.59 21.29 19.88
N VAL A 136 7.20 20.71 18.74
CA VAL A 136 6.06 19.79 18.64
C VAL A 136 6.49 18.56 17.85
N ILE A 137 6.23 17.40 18.40
CA ILE A 137 6.45 16.11 17.71
C ILE A 137 5.34 15.95 16.67
N LYS A 138 5.72 15.88 15.40
CA LYS A 138 4.79 15.62 14.29
C LYS A 138 4.59 14.11 14.10
N PRO A 139 3.37 13.62 13.90
CA PRO A 139 3.11 12.20 13.66
C PRO A 139 3.95 11.63 12.51
N GLN A 140 4.10 12.37 11.44
CA GLN A 140 4.93 12.00 10.29
C GLN A 140 6.38 11.72 10.71
N SER A 141 6.93 12.59 11.57
CA SER A 141 8.30 12.45 12.08
C SER A 141 8.46 11.20 12.97
N VAL A 142 7.43 10.83 13.72
CA VAL A 142 7.43 9.58 14.52
C VAL A 142 7.57 8.39 13.59
N ILE A 143 6.74 8.32 12.53
CA ILE A 143 6.73 7.17 11.61
C ILE A 143 8.04 7.09 10.81
N GLU A 144 8.56 8.22 10.33
CA GLU A 144 9.88 8.26 9.67
C GLU A 144 11.01 7.77 10.58
N THR A 145 10.94 8.16 11.87
CA THR A 145 11.92 7.71 12.86
C THR A 145 11.81 6.22 13.12
N LEU A 146 10.58 5.70 13.31
CA LEU A 146 10.35 4.27 13.45
C LEU A 146 10.89 3.48 12.25
N HIS A 147 10.64 3.95 11.03
CA HIS A 147 11.19 3.34 9.82
C HIS A 147 12.72 3.33 9.84
N THR A 148 13.34 4.46 10.19
CA THR A 148 14.80 4.62 10.22
C THR A 148 15.44 3.68 11.24
N ILE A 149 14.91 3.64 12.47
CA ILE A 149 15.45 2.81 13.56
C ILE A 149 15.28 1.32 13.24
N SER A 150 14.11 0.93 12.73
CA SER A 150 13.81 -0.45 12.34
C SER A 150 14.45 -0.87 11.03
N LYS A 151 15.02 0.09 10.28
CA LYS A 151 15.54 -0.11 8.91
C LYS A 151 14.49 -0.70 7.96
N GLY A 152 13.20 -0.38 8.20
CA GLY A 152 12.08 -0.90 7.42
C GLY A 152 11.83 -2.42 7.55
N LYS A 153 12.43 -3.08 8.55
CA LYS A 153 12.39 -4.55 8.67
C LYS A 153 11.28 -5.07 9.58
N SER A 154 10.70 -4.23 10.42
CA SER A 154 9.69 -4.63 11.40
C SER A 154 8.38 -5.05 10.73
N PHE A 155 7.64 -5.92 11.43
CA PHE A 155 6.20 -5.99 11.24
C PHE A 155 5.57 -4.76 11.86
N VAL A 156 4.68 -4.10 11.15
CA VAL A 156 3.95 -2.94 11.65
C VAL A 156 2.48 -3.25 11.59
N THR A 157 1.83 -3.24 12.75
CA THR A 157 0.38 -3.35 12.85
C THR A 157 -0.23 -1.98 13.13
N SER A 158 -1.45 -1.76 12.71
CA SER A 158 -2.15 -0.52 13.01
C SER A 158 -3.64 -0.73 13.16
N ASP A 159 -4.22 0.08 14.03
CA ASP A 159 -5.65 0.31 14.08
C ASP A 159 -6.09 1.29 12.97
N VAL A 160 -7.38 1.58 12.93
CA VAL A 160 -7.98 2.45 11.93
C VAL A 160 -8.07 3.89 12.44
N GLY A 161 -7.57 4.82 11.63
CA GLY A 161 -7.57 6.25 11.94
C GLY A 161 -6.45 7.00 11.24
N GLN A 162 -6.19 8.23 11.66
CA GLN A 162 -5.12 9.07 11.08
C GLN A 162 -3.74 8.41 11.21
N HIS A 163 -3.48 7.74 12.34
CA HIS A 163 -2.24 7.01 12.58
C HIS A 163 -2.00 5.91 11.54
N GLN A 164 -3.05 5.20 11.10
CA GLN A 164 -2.98 4.22 10.00
C GLN A 164 -2.50 4.88 8.69
N MET A 165 -3.06 6.03 8.37
CA MET A 165 -2.70 6.77 7.15
C MET A 165 -1.26 7.28 7.23
N TRP A 166 -0.82 7.78 8.38
CA TRP A 166 0.58 8.18 8.56
C TRP A 166 1.54 7.01 8.38
N VAL A 167 1.22 5.82 8.93
CA VAL A 167 2.04 4.62 8.68
C VAL A 167 2.07 4.28 7.20
N ALA A 168 0.92 4.25 6.54
CA ALA A 168 0.83 3.91 5.12
C ALA A 168 1.61 4.89 4.21
N GLN A 169 1.70 6.17 4.59
CA GLN A 169 2.37 7.21 3.82
C GLN A 169 3.87 7.34 4.13
N TYR A 170 4.29 7.16 5.38
CA TYR A 170 5.65 7.52 5.83
C TYR A 170 6.51 6.32 6.23
N TYR A 171 5.92 5.14 6.52
CA TYR A 171 6.69 3.92 6.71
C TYR A 171 6.86 3.20 5.36
N LYS A 172 8.07 3.04 4.91
CA LYS A 172 8.37 2.41 3.62
C LYS A 172 8.45 0.89 3.78
N PHE A 173 7.57 0.17 3.11
CA PHE A 173 7.51 -1.28 3.13
C PHE A 173 8.18 -1.87 1.89
N ASP A 174 9.28 -2.57 2.05
CA ASP A 174 10.02 -3.22 0.96
C ASP A 174 9.74 -4.73 0.85
N LYS A 175 8.96 -5.27 1.77
CA LYS A 175 8.61 -6.69 1.80
C LYS A 175 7.11 -6.86 2.02
N PRO A 176 6.50 -7.86 1.36
CA PRO A 176 5.10 -8.18 1.59
C PRO A 176 4.86 -8.67 3.02
N ASN A 177 3.61 -8.60 3.47
CA ASN A 177 3.15 -9.08 4.78
C ASN A 177 3.84 -8.41 5.99
N ARG A 178 4.49 -7.26 5.81
CA ARG A 178 5.06 -6.47 6.92
C ARG A 178 4.10 -5.38 7.41
N TRP A 179 3.09 -5.05 6.63
CA TRP A 179 2.01 -4.13 6.96
C TRP A 179 0.73 -4.91 7.26
N ILE A 180 0.24 -4.81 8.49
CA ILE A 180 -0.89 -5.59 9.00
C ILE A 180 -1.93 -4.62 9.56
N ASN A 181 -3.08 -4.51 8.89
CA ASN A 181 -4.13 -3.59 9.29
C ASN A 181 -5.51 -4.08 8.84
N SER A 182 -6.56 -3.54 9.45
CA SER A 182 -7.94 -3.83 9.09
C SER A 182 -8.43 -2.88 7.98
N GLY A 183 -7.78 -2.92 6.81
CA GLY A 183 -8.07 -2.01 5.70
C GLY A 183 -9.35 -2.31 4.93
N GLY A 184 -9.95 -3.47 5.12
CA GLY A 184 -11.24 -3.85 4.52
C GLY A 184 -12.43 -3.41 5.39
N LEU A 185 -12.53 -3.93 6.60
CA LEU A 185 -13.63 -3.64 7.52
C LEU A 185 -13.42 -2.37 8.36
N GLY A 186 -12.17 -1.92 8.52
CA GLY A 186 -11.88 -0.71 9.28
C GLY A 186 -12.09 -0.88 10.79
N THR A 187 -11.70 -2.03 11.36
CA THR A 187 -11.97 -2.39 12.74
C THR A 187 -11.00 -1.70 13.70
N MET A 188 -11.50 -0.83 14.57
CA MET A 188 -10.77 -0.31 15.72
C MET A 188 -10.54 -1.44 16.76
N GLY A 189 -9.39 -1.43 17.46
CA GLY A 189 -8.99 -2.50 18.37
C GLY A 189 -8.31 -3.70 17.68
N PHE A 190 -8.08 -3.63 16.38
CA PHE A 190 -7.37 -4.68 15.61
C PHE A 190 -5.86 -4.70 15.87
N GLY A 191 -5.25 -3.53 16.09
CA GLY A 191 -3.79 -3.33 16.02
C GLY A 191 -3.02 -4.15 17.05
N LEU A 192 -3.41 -4.08 18.32
CA LEU A 192 -2.71 -4.78 19.41
C LEU A 192 -2.88 -6.31 19.32
N PRO A 193 -4.09 -6.88 19.16
CA PRO A 193 -4.25 -8.32 18.96
C PRO A 193 -3.49 -8.85 17.74
N ALA A 194 -3.48 -8.11 16.67
CA ALA A 194 -2.70 -8.47 15.47
C ALA A 194 -1.19 -8.45 15.74
N ALA A 195 -0.70 -7.50 16.54
CA ALA A 195 0.70 -7.44 16.96
C ALA A 195 1.07 -8.65 17.83
N ILE A 196 0.19 -9.06 18.74
CA ILE A 196 0.36 -10.28 19.55
C ILE A 196 0.51 -11.50 18.63
N GLY A 197 -0.41 -11.67 17.69
CA GLY A 197 -0.36 -12.77 16.72
C GLY A 197 0.92 -12.77 15.89
N ALA A 198 1.33 -11.58 15.39
CA ALA A 198 2.57 -11.44 14.65
C ALA A 198 3.81 -11.75 15.48
N GLN A 199 3.86 -11.32 16.75
CA GLN A 199 4.98 -11.58 17.63
C GLN A 199 5.10 -13.05 18.02
N LEU A 200 3.97 -13.74 18.23
CA LEU A 200 3.94 -15.19 18.48
C LEU A 200 4.40 -15.98 17.26
N ALA A 201 3.97 -15.58 16.06
CA ALA A 201 4.37 -16.23 14.80
C ALA A 201 5.85 -15.97 14.45
N PHE A 202 6.39 -14.81 14.85
CA PHE A 202 7.74 -14.36 14.52
C PHE A 202 8.48 -13.87 15.78
N PRO A 203 8.81 -14.76 16.73
CA PRO A 203 9.30 -14.38 18.07
C PRO A 203 10.66 -13.66 18.04
N LYS A 204 11.44 -13.80 16.97
CA LYS A 204 12.75 -13.13 16.81
C LYS A 204 12.69 -11.82 16.03
N GLU A 205 11.55 -11.50 15.46
CA GLU A 205 11.36 -10.29 14.65
C GLU A 205 10.82 -9.15 15.53
N GLN A 206 11.10 -7.93 15.13
CA GLN A 206 10.53 -6.76 15.79
C GLN A 206 9.11 -6.51 15.30
N VAL A 207 8.17 -6.36 16.23
CA VAL A 207 6.79 -5.97 15.95
C VAL A 207 6.51 -4.61 16.57
N ILE A 208 5.94 -3.71 15.79
CA ILE A 208 5.55 -2.36 16.19
C ILE A 208 4.04 -2.22 16.00
N CYS A 209 3.32 -1.85 17.06
CA CYS A 209 1.90 -1.53 17.02
C CYS A 209 1.72 -0.01 17.03
N VAL A 210 1.14 0.54 15.98
CA VAL A 210 0.77 1.96 15.90
C VAL A 210 -0.73 2.08 16.09
N THR A 211 -1.15 2.58 17.23
CA THR A 211 -2.56 2.65 17.61
C THR A 211 -2.97 4.06 18.05
N GLY A 212 -4.26 4.35 17.99
CA GLY A 212 -4.85 5.56 18.54
C GLY A 212 -5.43 5.29 19.94
N GLU A 213 -5.67 6.37 20.70
CA GLU A 213 -6.13 6.31 22.09
C GLU A 213 -7.46 5.54 22.25
N ALA A 214 -8.41 5.78 21.38
CA ALA A 214 -9.71 5.10 21.44
C ALA A 214 -9.61 3.64 21.00
N SER A 215 -8.78 3.34 20.03
CA SER A 215 -8.58 1.97 19.55
C SER A 215 -7.92 1.08 20.59
N ILE A 216 -6.87 1.57 21.25
CA ILE A 216 -6.19 0.77 22.30
C ILE A 216 -7.11 0.47 23.48
N LEU A 217 -8.02 1.39 23.83
CA LEU A 217 -8.98 1.18 24.91
C LEU A 217 -9.95 0.03 24.63
N MET A 218 -10.23 -0.30 23.37
CA MET A 218 -11.12 -1.41 22.99
C MET A 218 -10.51 -2.78 23.28
N CYS A 219 -9.20 -2.88 23.43
CA CYS A 219 -8.49 -4.14 23.62
C CYS A 219 -7.33 -4.00 24.63
N ILE A 220 -7.38 -3.01 25.53
CA ILE A 220 -6.29 -2.72 26.47
C ILE A 220 -5.99 -3.89 27.42
N GLN A 221 -6.98 -4.73 27.70
CA GLN A 221 -6.83 -5.95 28.48
C GLN A 221 -5.81 -6.92 27.87
N GLU A 222 -5.59 -6.86 26.56
CA GLU A 222 -4.61 -7.72 25.86
C GLU A 222 -3.15 -7.39 26.21
N LEU A 223 -2.90 -6.28 26.90
CA LEU A 223 -1.59 -6.00 27.48
C LEU A 223 -1.22 -7.04 28.54
N SER A 224 -2.20 -7.64 29.25
CA SER A 224 -1.96 -8.75 30.15
C SER A 224 -1.46 -9.99 29.43
N THR A 225 -1.99 -10.26 28.25
CA THR A 225 -1.52 -11.33 27.34
C THR A 225 -0.07 -11.07 26.91
N CYS A 226 0.26 -9.84 26.55
CA CYS A 226 1.64 -9.47 26.20
C CYS A 226 2.61 -9.74 27.37
N LEU A 227 2.23 -9.37 28.59
CA LEU A 227 3.04 -9.58 29.79
C LEU A 227 3.18 -11.07 30.10
N GLN A 228 2.07 -11.83 30.08
CA GLN A 228 2.03 -13.27 30.40
C GLN A 228 2.96 -14.07 29.46
N TYR A 229 3.00 -13.73 28.18
CA TYR A 229 3.82 -14.44 27.18
C TYR A 229 5.17 -13.77 26.91
N GLY A 230 5.53 -12.71 27.63
CA GLY A 230 6.81 -12.01 27.49
C GLY A 230 7.01 -11.42 26.07
N LEU A 231 5.95 -10.91 25.46
CA LEU A 231 5.99 -10.43 24.07
C LEU A 231 6.60 -9.01 24.02
N PRO A 232 7.76 -8.80 23.37
CA PRO A 232 8.48 -7.52 23.35
C PRO A 232 7.93 -6.53 22.31
N ILE A 233 6.62 -6.50 22.12
CA ILE A 233 5.94 -5.58 21.20
C ILE A 233 6.24 -4.12 21.57
N LYS A 234 6.43 -3.27 20.57
CA LYS A 234 6.64 -1.84 20.74
C LYS A 234 5.42 -1.05 20.32
#